data_0830aa06209ac8c39793b27a7f0e2ca6
#
_entry.id   0830aa06209ac8c39793b27a7f0e2ca6
#
_cell.length_a   1.000
_cell.length_b   1.000
_cell.length_c   1.000
_cell.angle_alpha   90.00
_cell.angle_beta   90.00
_cell.angle_gamma   90.00
#
_symmetry.space_group_name_H-M   'P 1'
#
loop_
_entity.id
_entity.type
_entity.pdbx_description
1 polymer ?
#
loop_
_entity_poly.entity_id
_entity_poly.type
_entity_poly.pdbx_seq_one_letter_code
_entity_poly.pdbx_strand_id
1 'polypeptide(L)'
;MMSNVQRTIYPTRNNQLIETFDAVFTPEECQQFIDLSEQKGYEAATITLGRNHFELRTEVRNNDRVIYDDVQLAEQLFVRLRDLLPAQLHGWDLIGLNERFRFYRYQSGQTFKPHWDGIYARSDWESSQLSLLIYLSADFVGGETIFYQDTAMRKPCVETRQAVVVPQQGQVLIFEHQQLHEGAPVTSGVKYVLRTDVMYKHRFAQ
;
A
#
# COMPACT_ATOMS: atom_id res chain seq x y z
N MET A 1 -14.43 14.21 13.13
CA MET A 1 -14.14 15.08 11.96
C MET A 1 -12.64 15.16 11.81
N MET A 2 -12.09 14.76 10.65
CA MET A 2 -10.64 14.83 10.35
C MET A 2 -10.28 16.29 9.95
N SER A 3 -10.25 17.21 10.90
CA SER A 3 -10.16 18.66 10.64
C SER A 3 -8.77 19.18 10.23
N ASN A 4 -7.73 18.31 10.15
CA ASN A 4 -6.35 18.73 9.83
C ASN A 4 -5.58 17.73 8.93
N VAL A 5 -6.28 16.91 8.15
CA VAL A 5 -5.61 16.00 7.21
C VAL A 5 -5.11 16.78 6.01
N GLN A 6 -3.80 16.84 5.84
CA GLN A 6 -3.19 17.45 4.66
C GLN A 6 -3.11 16.41 3.53
N ARG A 7 -3.72 16.73 2.38
CA ARG A 7 -3.66 15.91 1.16
C ARG A 7 -2.56 16.42 0.24
N THR A 8 -1.73 15.49 -0.26
CA THR A 8 -0.76 15.77 -1.33
C THR A 8 -1.09 14.90 -2.54
N ILE A 9 -1.20 15.51 -3.72
CA ILE A 9 -1.41 14.83 -5.00
C ILE A 9 -0.08 14.84 -5.75
N TYR A 10 0.37 13.65 -6.18
CA TYR A 10 1.59 13.51 -6.97
C TYR A 10 1.23 13.45 -8.46
N PRO A 11 1.79 14.34 -9.30
CA PRO A 11 1.51 14.32 -10.73
C PRO A 11 2.04 13.04 -11.38
N THR A 12 1.21 12.41 -12.20
CA THR A 12 1.59 11.24 -13.00
C THR A 12 1.37 11.51 -14.48
N ARG A 13 2.14 10.88 -15.35
CA ARG A 13 2.02 11.10 -16.82
C ARG A 13 0.69 10.60 -17.38
N ASN A 14 0.09 9.58 -16.76
CA ASN A 14 -1.11 8.91 -17.27
C ASN A 14 -2.37 9.31 -16.48
N ASN A 15 -2.33 10.41 -15.72
CA ASN A 15 -3.40 10.82 -14.80
C ASN A 15 -3.84 9.74 -13.81
N GLN A 16 -2.99 8.75 -13.56
CA GLN A 16 -3.23 7.74 -12.54
C GLN A 16 -3.02 8.33 -11.16
N LEU A 17 -3.78 7.81 -10.19
CA LEU A 17 -3.81 8.35 -8.85
C LEU A 17 -2.58 7.92 -8.04
N ILE A 18 -1.91 8.89 -7.43
CA ILE A 18 -0.97 8.72 -6.30
C ILE A 18 -1.23 9.89 -5.35
N GLU A 19 -1.69 9.59 -4.14
CA GLU A 19 -2.03 10.60 -3.15
C GLU A 19 -1.62 10.19 -1.75
N THR A 20 -1.18 11.14 -0.93
CA THR A 20 -0.96 10.96 0.50
C THR A 20 -1.86 11.85 1.33
N PHE A 21 -2.15 11.36 2.53
CA PHE A 21 -2.93 12.06 3.56
C PHE A 21 -2.15 11.98 4.86
N ASP A 22 -1.71 13.12 5.37
CA ASP A 22 -0.88 13.17 6.57
C ASP A 22 -1.71 13.18 7.84
N ALA A 23 -1.14 12.65 8.93
CA ALA A 23 -1.73 12.64 10.27
C ALA A 23 -3.16 12.02 10.32
N VAL A 24 -3.40 10.97 9.54
CA VAL A 24 -4.68 10.25 9.55
C VAL A 24 -4.78 9.36 10.78
N PHE A 25 -3.67 8.76 11.22
CA PHE A 25 -3.58 7.94 12.42
C PHE A 25 -2.64 8.57 13.44
N THR A 26 -2.97 8.42 14.74
CA THR A 26 -2.08 8.87 15.81
C THR A 26 -0.91 7.90 16.01
N PRO A 27 0.19 8.33 16.66
CA PRO A 27 1.28 7.43 17.02
C PRO A 27 0.81 6.21 17.85
N GLU A 28 -0.14 6.41 18.75
CA GLU A 28 -0.71 5.36 19.62
C GLU A 28 -1.49 4.33 18.79
N GLU A 29 -2.30 4.77 17.82
CA GLU A 29 -3.01 3.88 16.90
C GLU A 29 -2.03 3.09 16.03
N CYS A 30 -0.99 3.75 15.54
CA CYS A 30 0.08 3.09 14.78
C CYS A 30 0.79 2.02 15.62
N GLN A 31 1.08 2.32 16.90
CA GLN A 31 1.70 1.35 17.81
C GLN A 31 0.79 0.14 18.05
N GLN A 32 -0.52 0.33 18.20
CA GLN A 32 -1.49 -0.77 18.33
C GLN A 32 -1.46 -1.72 17.12
N PHE A 33 -1.32 -1.18 15.90
CA PHE A 33 -1.16 -2.00 14.69
C PHE A 33 0.18 -2.74 14.66
N ILE A 34 1.27 -2.10 15.11
CA ILE A 34 2.58 -2.76 15.23
C ILE A 34 2.48 -3.92 16.23
N ASP A 35 1.94 -3.68 17.43
CA ASP A 35 1.79 -4.68 18.48
C ASP A 35 0.93 -5.87 18.02
N LEU A 36 -0.18 -5.60 17.33
CA LEU A 36 -1.01 -6.63 16.71
C LEU A 36 -0.20 -7.50 15.74
N SER A 37 0.57 -6.86 14.87
CA SER A 37 1.36 -7.57 13.85
C SER A 37 2.50 -8.40 14.47
N GLU A 38 3.18 -7.89 15.49
CA GLU A 38 4.22 -8.63 16.22
C GLU A 38 3.64 -9.84 16.99
N GLN A 39 2.44 -9.70 17.56
CA GLN A 39 1.75 -10.83 18.22
C GLN A 39 1.37 -11.94 17.23
N LYS A 40 1.06 -11.61 15.98
CA LYS A 40 0.75 -12.61 14.94
C LYS A 40 1.99 -13.36 14.45
N GLY A 41 3.17 -12.76 14.57
CA GLY A 41 4.45 -13.31 14.15
C GLY A 41 4.74 -13.10 12.66
N TYR A 42 5.91 -12.54 12.37
CA TYR A 42 6.38 -12.27 11.02
C TYR A 42 7.10 -13.46 10.41
N GLU A 43 6.90 -13.66 9.11
CA GLU A 43 7.60 -14.64 8.29
C GLU A 43 8.17 -13.96 7.02
N ALA A 44 9.19 -14.58 6.41
CA ALA A 44 9.79 -14.06 5.19
C ALA A 44 8.74 -13.90 4.08
N ALA A 45 8.69 -12.72 3.47
CA ALA A 45 7.67 -12.43 2.47
C ALA A 45 7.98 -13.13 1.14
N THR A 46 7.00 -13.87 0.61
CA THR A 46 7.06 -14.48 -0.72
C THR A 46 6.54 -13.54 -1.79
N ILE A 47 6.91 -13.77 -3.05
CA ILE A 47 6.28 -13.17 -4.24
C ILE A 47 5.29 -14.16 -4.86
N THR A 48 4.31 -13.64 -5.61
CA THR A 48 3.32 -14.44 -6.34
C THR A 48 3.76 -14.55 -7.81
N LEU A 49 3.94 -15.76 -8.31
CA LEU A 49 4.34 -16.05 -9.70
C LEU A 49 3.18 -16.59 -10.56
N GLY A 50 1.94 -16.41 -10.12
CA GLY A 50 0.73 -16.92 -10.80
C GLY A 50 -0.31 -17.41 -9.81
N ARG A 51 -1.38 -18.04 -10.30
CA ARG A 51 -2.44 -18.56 -9.41
C ARG A 51 -1.86 -19.58 -8.43
N ASN A 52 -1.90 -19.25 -7.13
CA ASN A 52 -1.49 -20.12 -6.01
C ASN A 52 -0.02 -20.60 -6.04
N HIS A 53 0.86 -19.90 -6.79
CA HIS A 53 2.30 -20.19 -6.78
C HIS A 53 3.04 -19.04 -6.06
N PHE A 54 3.59 -19.36 -4.89
CA PHE A 54 4.35 -18.43 -4.05
C PHE A 54 5.79 -18.91 -3.95
N GLU A 55 6.73 -18.00 -4.12
CA GLU A 55 8.16 -18.30 -4.07
C GLU A 55 8.89 -17.27 -3.22
N LEU A 56 9.84 -17.76 -2.42
CA LEU A 56 10.76 -16.89 -1.70
C LEU A 56 11.88 -16.45 -2.65
N ARG A 57 11.85 -15.17 -3.03
CA ARG A 57 12.85 -14.53 -3.91
C ARG A 57 13.44 -13.31 -3.23
N THR A 58 14.43 -13.55 -2.39
CA THR A 58 15.06 -12.51 -1.57
C THR A 58 15.78 -11.42 -2.38
N GLU A 59 16.17 -11.72 -3.61
CA GLU A 59 16.73 -10.75 -4.56
C GLU A 59 15.69 -9.75 -5.09
N VAL A 60 14.40 -10.09 -5.03
CA VAL A 60 13.27 -9.22 -5.43
C VAL A 60 12.65 -8.56 -4.21
N ARG A 61 12.47 -9.35 -3.14
CA ARG A 61 11.80 -8.95 -1.93
C ARG A 61 12.37 -9.70 -0.74
N ASN A 62 12.91 -8.98 0.24
CA ASN A 62 13.57 -9.59 1.40
C ASN A 62 13.06 -9.10 2.76
N ASN A 63 11.91 -8.41 2.79
CA ASN A 63 11.25 -8.01 4.02
C ASN A 63 10.41 -9.13 4.62
N ASP A 64 9.98 -8.96 5.87
CA ASP A 64 9.06 -9.85 6.55
C ASP A 64 7.60 -9.40 6.36
N ARG A 65 6.66 -10.36 6.48
CA ARG A 65 5.22 -10.12 6.30
C ARG A 65 4.38 -10.93 7.28
N VAL A 66 3.28 -10.31 7.74
CA VAL A 66 2.12 -10.99 8.34
C VAL A 66 0.93 -10.81 7.40
N ILE A 67 0.15 -11.85 7.17
CA ILE A 67 -1.17 -11.78 6.54
C ILE A 67 -2.21 -11.98 7.63
N TYR A 68 -3.16 -11.04 7.73
CA TYR A 68 -4.21 -11.05 8.72
C TYR A 68 -5.54 -10.67 8.07
N ASP A 69 -6.49 -11.61 8.04
CA ASP A 69 -7.82 -11.39 7.48
C ASP A 69 -8.78 -10.99 8.62
N ASP A 70 -9.41 -9.78 8.51
CA ASP A 70 -10.33 -9.25 9.51
C ASP A 70 -11.38 -8.33 8.86
N VAL A 71 -12.60 -8.81 8.78
CA VAL A 71 -13.74 -8.08 8.19
C VAL A 71 -14.12 -6.86 9.04
N GLN A 72 -14.10 -6.99 10.37
CA GLN A 72 -14.51 -5.89 11.27
C GLN A 72 -13.49 -4.74 11.20
N LEU A 73 -12.22 -5.06 11.17
CA LEU A 73 -11.16 -4.05 10.98
C LEU A 73 -11.31 -3.35 9.64
N ALA A 74 -11.63 -4.09 8.57
CA ALA A 74 -11.86 -3.50 7.25
C ALA A 74 -13.04 -2.53 7.23
N GLU A 75 -14.14 -2.87 7.88
CA GLU A 75 -15.31 -1.99 8.02
C GLU A 75 -14.98 -0.72 8.85
N GLN A 76 -14.30 -0.87 10.00
CA GLN A 76 -13.89 0.25 10.85
C GLN A 76 -12.96 1.21 10.10
N LEU A 77 -11.95 0.69 9.41
CA LEU A 77 -11.04 1.49 8.61
C LEU A 77 -11.75 2.14 7.42
N PHE A 78 -12.68 1.43 6.77
CA PHE A 78 -13.45 2.01 5.68
C PHE A 78 -14.30 3.20 6.15
N VAL A 79 -15.03 3.07 7.26
CA VAL A 79 -15.81 4.18 7.82
C VAL A 79 -14.93 5.41 8.08
N ARG A 80 -13.71 5.19 8.56
CA ARG A 80 -12.74 6.28 8.83
C ARG A 80 -12.18 6.89 7.56
N LEU A 81 -11.87 6.09 6.54
CA LEU A 81 -11.08 6.51 5.39
C LEU A 81 -11.91 6.87 4.15
N ARG A 82 -13.20 6.50 4.10
CA ARG A 82 -14.03 6.60 2.89
C ARG A 82 -14.06 8.02 2.29
N ASP A 83 -14.02 9.06 3.13
CA ASP A 83 -14.07 10.46 2.66
C ASP A 83 -12.73 10.93 2.05
N LEU A 84 -11.66 10.16 2.23
CA LEU A 84 -10.35 10.35 1.60
C LEU A 84 -10.23 9.57 0.27
N LEU A 85 -11.11 8.60 0.05
CA LEU A 85 -11.05 7.70 -1.10
C LEU A 85 -11.92 8.23 -2.24
N PRO A 86 -11.51 8.07 -3.52
CA PRO A 86 -12.36 8.41 -4.65
C PRO A 86 -13.66 7.62 -4.61
N ALA A 87 -14.82 8.31 -4.50
CA ALA A 87 -16.13 7.64 -4.52
C ALA A 87 -16.36 6.89 -5.84
N GLN A 88 -15.68 7.31 -6.91
CA GLN A 88 -15.76 6.73 -8.24
C GLN A 88 -14.38 6.74 -8.89
N LEU A 89 -14.03 5.64 -9.57
CA LEU A 89 -12.77 5.50 -10.30
C LEU A 89 -13.00 4.67 -11.57
N HIS A 90 -12.72 5.24 -12.74
CA HIS A 90 -12.80 4.56 -14.05
C HIS A 90 -14.10 3.78 -14.31
N GLY A 91 -15.24 4.30 -13.86
CA GLY A 91 -16.57 3.65 -14.02
C GLY A 91 -16.92 2.64 -12.93
N TRP A 92 -16.12 2.59 -11.87
CA TRP A 92 -16.35 1.75 -10.70
C TRP A 92 -16.73 2.61 -9.50
N ASP A 93 -17.67 2.16 -8.68
CA ASP A 93 -18.12 2.81 -7.44
C ASP A 93 -17.43 2.20 -6.22
N LEU A 94 -16.98 3.03 -5.29
CA LEU A 94 -16.33 2.62 -4.05
C LEU A 94 -17.29 1.81 -3.18
N ILE A 95 -16.86 0.64 -2.71
CA ILE A 95 -17.68 -0.24 -1.87
C ILE A 95 -17.05 -0.62 -0.53
N GLY A 96 -15.74 -0.46 -0.35
CA GLY A 96 -15.09 -0.86 0.91
C GLY A 96 -13.60 -1.04 0.82
N LEU A 97 -13.05 -1.69 1.84
CA LEU A 97 -11.68 -2.19 1.86
C LEU A 97 -11.67 -3.72 1.78
N ASN A 98 -10.57 -4.28 1.28
CA ASN A 98 -10.31 -5.70 1.35
C ASN A 98 -10.03 -6.08 2.81
N GLU A 99 -10.66 -7.15 3.30
CA GLU A 99 -10.47 -7.71 4.64
C GLU A 99 -9.07 -8.31 4.86
N ARG A 100 -8.29 -8.51 3.79
CA ARG A 100 -6.93 -9.03 3.87
C ARG A 100 -5.93 -7.93 4.09
N PHE A 101 -5.41 -7.86 5.31
CA PHE A 101 -4.33 -6.96 5.70
C PHE A 101 -2.98 -7.64 5.54
N ARG A 102 -2.00 -6.88 5.06
CA ARG A 102 -0.61 -7.30 4.93
C ARG A 102 0.25 -6.34 5.75
N PHE A 103 0.75 -6.78 6.88
CA PHE A 103 1.72 -6.02 7.64
C PHE A 103 3.11 -6.34 7.12
N TYR A 104 3.87 -5.34 6.80
CA TYR A 104 5.25 -5.43 6.33
C TYR A 104 6.18 -4.85 7.37
N ARG A 105 7.26 -5.58 7.66
CA ARG A 105 8.36 -5.13 8.49
C ARG A 105 9.62 -5.16 7.65
N TYR A 106 10.31 -4.01 7.58
CA TYR A 106 11.56 -3.84 6.88
C TYR A 106 12.64 -3.46 7.88
N GLN A 107 13.68 -4.27 7.98
CA GLN A 107 14.89 -4.01 8.75
C GLN A 107 15.96 -3.39 7.85
N SER A 108 17.10 -2.97 8.44
CA SER A 108 18.23 -2.42 7.69
C SER A 108 18.69 -3.36 6.57
N GLY A 109 18.84 -2.82 5.36
CA GLY A 109 19.17 -3.55 4.13
C GLY A 109 17.98 -4.17 3.41
N GLN A 110 16.80 -4.19 4.01
CA GLN A 110 15.61 -4.78 3.39
C GLN A 110 14.91 -3.80 2.44
N THR A 111 14.33 -4.37 1.38
CA THR A 111 13.73 -3.63 0.26
C THR A 111 12.66 -4.48 -0.44
N PHE A 112 11.81 -3.85 -1.22
CA PHE A 112 10.96 -4.51 -2.21
C PHE A 112 11.18 -3.83 -3.56
N LYS A 113 11.83 -4.53 -4.49
CA LYS A 113 12.23 -4.02 -5.80
C LYS A 113 11.05 -3.56 -6.64
N PRO A 114 11.27 -2.81 -7.73
CA PRO A 114 10.20 -2.30 -8.58
C PRO A 114 9.25 -3.41 -9.05
N HIS A 115 7.95 -3.20 -8.79
CA HIS A 115 6.87 -4.14 -9.07
C HIS A 115 5.54 -3.40 -9.27
N TRP A 116 4.54 -4.12 -9.76
CA TRP A 116 3.13 -3.72 -9.75
C TRP A 116 2.39 -4.51 -8.69
N ASP A 117 1.39 -3.90 -8.11
CA ASP A 117 0.50 -4.61 -7.20
C ASP A 117 -0.53 -5.44 -7.97
N GLY A 118 -0.88 -6.59 -7.41
CA GLY A 118 -1.91 -7.45 -7.98
C GLY A 118 -3.31 -6.96 -7.65
N ILE A 119 -4.22 -7.10 -8.61
CA ILE A 119 -5.66 -6.86 -8.43
C ILE A 119 -6.27 -8.06 -7.68
N TYR A 120 -7.08 -7.79 -6.65
CA TYR A 120 -7.93 -8.77 -6.00
C TYR A 120 -9.36 -8.68 -6.55
N ALA A 121 -9.86 -9.75 -7.17
CA ALA A 121 -11.22 -9.82 -7.68
C ALA A 121 -12.07 -10.78 -6.80
N ARG A 122 -13.18 -10.27 -6.26
CA ARG A 122 -14.22 -11.09 -5.61
C ARG A 122 -15.16 -11.71 -6.64
N SER A 123 -15.40 -11.01 -7.73
CA SER A 123 -16.22 -11.42 -8.86
C SER A 123 -15.82 -10.66 -10.12
N ASP A 124 -16.47 -10.90 -11.23
CA ASP A 124 -16.28 -10.13 -12.48
C ASP A 124 -16.67 -8.66 -12.32
N TRP A 125 -17.44 -8.32 -11.30
CA TRP A 125 -18.00 -7.00 -11.04
C TRP A 125 -17.50 -6.33 -9.77
N GLU A 126 -16.71 -7.02 -8.95
CA GLU A 126 -16.14 -6.51 -7.70
C GLU A 126 -14.65 -6.81 -7.65
N SER A 127 -13.84 -5.77 -7.69
CA SER A 127 -12.39 -5.89 -7.62
C SER A 127 -11.72 -4.69 -6.93
N SER A 128 -10.50 -4.90 -6.47
CA SER A 128 -9.68 -3.81 -5.97
C SER A 128 -9.11 -3.00 -7.14
N GLN A 129 -9.05 -1.67 -6.96
CA GLN A 129 -8.49 -0.75 -7.94
C GLN A 129 -7.28 0.00 -7.38
N LEU A 130 -7.24 0.23 -6.06
CA LEU A 130 -6.17 0.96 -5.40
C LEU A 130 -5.52 0.12 -4.31
N SER A 131 -4.21 0.30 -4.18
CA SER A 131 -3.47 -0.05 -2.97
C SER A 131 -3.59 1.07 -1.95
N LEU A 132 -3.79 0.70 -0.68
CA LEU A 132 -3.82 1.59 0.47
C LEU A 132 -2.74 1.15 1.45
N LEU A 133 -1.80 2.05 1.74
CA LEU A 133 -0.75 1.85 2.71
C LEU A 133 -0.94 2.81 3.89
N ILE A 134 -0.68 2.33 5.11
CA ILE A 134 -0.57 3.15 6.31
C ILE A 134 0.86 2.96 6.83
N TYR A 135 1.63 4.05 6.92
CA TYR A 135 2.97 4.03 7.50
C TYR A 135 2.86 4.09 9.02
N LEU A 136 3.37 3.06 9.70
CA LEU A 136 3.12 2.86 11.14
C LEU A 136 4.27 3.33 12.03
N SER A 137 5.49 3.48 11.49
CA SER A 137 6.69 3.85 12.26
C SER A 137 7.34 5.12 11.76
N ALA A 138 8.17 5.75 12.61
CA ALA A 138 8.92 6.97 12.31
C ALA A 138 10.44 6.76 12.45
N ASP A 139 10.89 5.83 13.30
CA ASP A 139 12.29 5.70 13.70
C ASP A 139 13.08 4.82 12.72
N PHE A 140 13.20 5.26 11.46
CA PHE A 140 14.01 4.64 10.44
C PHE A 140 14.51 5.66 9.42
N VAL A 141 15.51 5.27 8.62
CA VAL A 141 16.08 6.09 7.54
C VAL A 141 16.01 5.31 6.23
N GLY A 142 15.72 6.01 5.14
CA GLY A 142 15.45 5.42 3.83
C GLY A 142 14.01 4.88 3.75
N GLY A 143 13.79 3.83 2.98
CA GLY A 143 12.51 3.15 2.92
C GLY A 143 11.40 3.97 2.24
N GLU A 144 11.74 4.92 1.38
CA GLU A 144 10.77 5.69 0.60
C GLU A 144 9.95 4.76 -0.30
N THR A 145 8.70 5.13 -0.60
CA THR A 145 7.95 4.51 -1.69
C THR A 145 8.20 5.33 -2.96
N ILE A 146 8.90 4.72 -3.93
CA ILE A 146 9.29 5.40 -5.17
C ILE A 146 8.45 4.87 -6.31
N PHE A 147 7.82 5.79 -7.04
CA PHE A 147 7.03 5.49 -8.22
C PHE A 147 7.81 5.81 -9.48
N TYR A 148 7.67 4.95 -10.49
CA TYR A 148 8.37 5.06 -11.76
C TYR A 148 7.39 5.19 -12.92
N GLN A 149 7.85 5.88 -13.96
CA GLN A 149 7.16 5.84 -15.24
C GLN A 149 7.31 4.44 -15.82
N ASP A 150 6.17 3.81 -16.11
CA ASP A 150 6.16 2.56 -16.84
C ASP A 150 6.42 2.87 -18.32
N THR A 151 7.65 2.64 -18.74
CA THR A 151 8.05 2.74 -20.14
C THR A 151 8.57 1.38 -20.57
N ALA A 152 7.95 0.78 -21.57
CA ALA A 152 8.34 -0.52 -22.12
C ALA A 152 9.81 -0.60 -22.57
N MET A 153 10.52 0.52 -22.59
CA MET A 153 11.89 0.64 -23.10
C MET A 153 12.96 0.95 -22.03
N ARG A 154 12.58 1.31 -20.80
CA ARG A 154 13.55 1.72 -19.78
C ARG A 154 13.32 0.98 -18.47
N LYS A 155 14.39 0.44 -17.90
CA LYS A 155 14.38 -0.10 -16.54
C LYS A 155 14.17 1.05 -15.55
N PRO A 156 13.50 0.80 -14.40
CA PRO A 156 13.40 1.77 -13.32
C PRO A 156 14.77 2.33 -12.91
N CYS A 157 14.91 3.65 -12.93
CA CYS A 157 16.12 4.38 -12.56
C CYS A 157 15.75 5.78 -12.09
N VAL A 158 16.72 6.57 -11.66
CA VAL A 158 16.48 7.91 -11.12
C VAL A 158 15.75 8.80 -12.14
N GLU A 159 16.10 8.71 -13.41
CA GLU A 159 15.52 9.51 -14.50
C GLU A 159 14.08 9.12 -14.85
N THR A 160 13.65 7.92 -14.46
CA THR A 160 12.26 7.44 -14.65
C THR A 160 11.39 7.63 -13.42
N ARG A 161 11.91 8.17 -12.32
CA ARG A 161 11.11 8.50 -11.12
C ARG A 161 10.07 9.55 -11.47
N GLN A 162 8.82 9.31 -11.06
CA GLN A 162 7.74 10.29 -11.20
C GLN A 162 7.25 10.82 -9.85
N ALA A 163 7.36 10.02 -8.78
CA ALA A 163 7.04 10.46 -7.43
C ALA A 163 7.91 9.73 -6.41
N VAL A 164 8.22 10.41 -5.31
CA VAL A 164 8.90 9.85 -4.15
C VAL A 164 8.09 10.24 -2.92
N VAL A 165 7.54 9.23 -2.24
CA VAL A 165 6.82 9.40 -0.99
C VAL A 165 7.77 9.05 0.16
N VAL A 166 8.09 10.05 0.97
CA VAL A 166 8.84 9.85 2.21
C VAL A 166 7.83 9.46 3.29
N PRO A 167 7.93 8.25 3.87
CA PRO A 167 6.98 7.79 4.87
C PRO A 167 6.95 8.68 6.11
N GLN A 168 5.75 8.99 6.60
CA GLN A 168 5.53 9.64 7.89
C GLN A 168 4.58 8.78 8.73
N GLN A 169 4.84 8.68 10.02
CA GLN A 169 3.96 7.90 10.92
C GLN A 169 2.53 8.41 10.87
N GLY A 170 1.57 7.51 10.70
CA GLY A 170 0.14 7.84 10.59
C GLY A 170 -0.30 8.38 9.24
N GLN A 171 0.61 8.52 8.28
CA GLN A 171 0.29 8.90 6.90
C GLN A 171 -0.34 7.73 6.14
N VAL A 172 -1.38 8.03 5.36
CA VAL A 172 -2.00 7.11 4.39
C VAL A 172 -1.51 7.46 2.99
N LEU A 173 -1.10 6.44 2.23
CA LEU A 173 -0.80 6.53 0.80
C LEU A 173 -1.81 5.66 0.05
N ILE A 174 -2.43 6.22 -1.00
CA ILE A 174 -3.25 5.48 -1.96
C ILE A 174 -2.69 5.65 -3.37
N PHE A 175 -2.74 4.58 -4.16
CA PHE A 175 -2.33 4.61 -5.56
C PHE A 175 -2.97 3.48 -6.37
N GLU A 176 -3.10 3.68 -7.68
CA GLU A 176 -3.60 2.63 -8.57
C GLU A 176 -2.63 1.46 -8.66
N HIS A 177 -3.13 0.21 -8.66
CA HIS A 177 -2.31 -1.01 -8.68
C HIS A 177 -1.29 -1.06 -9.83
N GLN A 178 -1.62 -0.44 -10.96
CA GLN A 178 -0.78 -0.43 -12.15
C GLN A 178 0.36 0.61 -12.08
N GLN A 179 0.57 1.28 -10.96
CA GLN A 179 1.74 2.13 -10.75
C GLN A 179 2.97 1.27 -10.45
N LEU A 180 3.96 1.33 -11.34
CA LEU A 180 5.26 0.71 -11.08
C LEU A 180 5.93 1.42 -9.91
N HIS A 181 6.21 0.68 -8.83
CA HIS A 181 6.75 1.27 -7.61
C HIS A 181 7.68 0.31 -6.88
N GLU A 182 8.49 0.85 -5.97
CA GLU A 182 9.33 0.08 -5.04
C GLU A 182 9.24 0.61 -3.62
N GLY A 183 9.51 -0.25 -2.65
CA GLY A 183 9.94 0.13 -1.32
C GLY A 183 11.46 0.20 -1.30
N ALA A 184 12.01 1.42 -1.29
CA ALA A 184 13.45 1.66 -1.26
C ALA A 184 14.10 1.00 -0.03
N PRO A 185 15.41 0.72 -0.06
CA PRO A 185 16.09 0.10 1.07
C PRO A 185 15.96 0.93 2.35
N VAL A 186 15.62 0.27 3.46
CA VAL A 186 15.79 0.86 4.79
C VAL A 186 17.27 0.81 5.14
N THR A 187 17.85 1.93 5.51
CA THR A 187 19.30 2.02 5.83
C THR A 187 19.58 1.90 7.33
N SER A 188 18.64 2.31 8.18
CA SER A 188 18.69 2.09 9.63
C SER A 188 17.29 2.09 10.24
N GLY A 189 17.13 1.51 11.42
CA GLY A 189 15.85 1.38 12.11
C GLY A 189 14.96 0.28 11.53
N VAL A 190 13.66 0.35 11.87
CA VAL A 190 12.66 -0.64 11.42
C VAL A 190 11.44 0.10 10.87
N LYS A 191 11.12 -0.15 9.61
CA LYS A 191 9.92 0.38 8.95
C LYS A 191 8.78 -0.62 9.05
N TYR A 192 7.62 -0.16 9.57
CA TYR A 192 6.37 -0.92 9.57
C TYR A 192 5.34 -0.27 8.65
N VAL A 193 4.68 -1.10 7.85
CA VAL A 193 3.62 -0.66 6.94
C VAL A 193 2.45 -1.62 7.02
N LEU A 194 1.23 -1.10 7.16
CA LEU A 194 0.00 -1.85 6.93
C LEU A 194 -0.48 -1.58 5.51
N ARG A 195 -0.73 -2.64 4.74
CA ARG A 195 -1.33 -2.56 3.41
C ARG A 195 -2.63 -3.33 3.35
N THR A 196 -3.63 -2.72 2.71
CA THR A 196 -4.82 -3.40 2.18
C THR A 196 -5.14 -2.84 0.80
N ASP A 197 -6.23 -3.29 0.21
CA ASP A 197 -6.67 -2.86 -1.11
C ASP A 197 -8.04 -2.16 -1.00
N VAL A 198 -8.30 -1.14 -1.83
CA VAL A 198 -9.59 -0.44 -1.88
C VAL A 198 -10.47 -1.11 -2.92
N MET A 199 -11.67 -1.53 -2.49
CA MET A 199 -12.61 -2.32 -3.27
C MET A 199 -13.63 -1.45 -3.98
N TYR A 200 -13.89 -1.78 -5.23
CA TYR A 200 -14.85 -1.11 -6.09
C TYR A 200 -15.78 -2.11 -6.77
N LYS A 201 -16.98 -1.65 -7.13
CA LYS A 201 -17.98 -2.39 -7.92
C LYS A 201 -18.23 -1.69 -9.23
N HIS A 202 -18.26 -2.45 -10.32
CA HIS A 202 -18.57 -1.90 -11.65
C HIS A 202 -20.02 -1.43 -11.73
N ARG A 203 -20.25 -0.21 -12.24
CA ARG A 203 -21.57 0.44 -12.26
C ARG A 203 -22.64 -0.31 -13.05
N PHE A 204 -22.24 -1.08 -14.05
CA PHE A 204 -23.17 -1.85 -14.89
C PHE A 204 -23.34 -3.29 -14.42
N ALA A 205 -22.93 -3.63 -13.19
CA ALA A 205 -23.23 -4.90 -12.56
C ALA A 205 -24.74 -4.99 -12.30
N GLN A 206 -25.41 -5.84 -13.04
CA GLN A 206 -26.81 -6.22 -12.78
C GLN A 206 -26.89 -7.36 -11.77
#